data_19a402aed928f257fa3c8418559ff9a9
#
_entry.id   19a402aed928f257fa3c8418559ff9a9
#
_cell.length_a   1.000
_cell.length_b   1.000
_cell.length_c   1.000
_cell.angle_alpha   90.00
_cell.angle_beta   90.00
_cell.angle_gamma   90.00
#
_symmetry.space_group_name_H-M   'P 1'
#
loop_
_entity.id
_entity.type
_entity.pdbx_description
1 polymer ?
#
loop_
_entity_poly.entity_id
_entity_poly.type
_entity_poly.pdbx_seq_one_letter_code
_entity_poly.pdbx_strand_id
1 'polypeptide(L)'
;FPGYYFSGDGGFKDDDDYIFITGRVDDVINVAGHRLSTAEMEEIVASHSSVAECAVIGIHDELKGQTPLALVVIKHGEDIEHFQLEQEIVKLVRQQIGAVASLRNVVIVNRLPKTRSGKILRKLMRSITDGEDFQIPSTIDDEAIVGEIIEVLKKYKIGSYSK
;
A
#
# COMPACT_ATOMS: atom_id res chain seq x y z
N PHE A 1 -21.47 -15.61 1.31
CA PHE A 1 -22.56 -15.44 0.36
C PHE A 1 -22.77 -16.74 -0.43
N PRO A 2 -23.52 -17.73 0.12
CA PRO A 2 -23.76 -18.99 -0.59
C PRO A 2 -24.42 -18.74 -1.95
N GLY A 3 -23.87 -19.36 -3.00
CA GLY A 3 -24.40 -19.24 -4.36
C GLY A 3 -23.92 -18.03 -5.18
N TYR A 4 -23.03 -17.19 -4.60
CA TYR A 4 -22.44 -16.05 -5.29
C TYR A 4 -20.92 -16.09 -5.24
N TYR A 5 -20.30 -15.62 -6.31
CA TYR A 5 -18.86 -15.39 -6.34
C TYR A 5 -18.55 -14.02 -5.72
N PHE A 6 -17.69 -13.98 -4.72
CA PHE A 6 -17.20 -12.74 -4.14
C PHE A 6 -16.02 -12.21 -4.94
N SER A 7 -16.25 -11.19 -5.77
CA SER A 7 -15.21 -10.59 -6.62
C SER A 7 -14.20 -9.75 -5.81
N GLY A 8 -14.62 -9.23 -4.66
CA GLY A 8 -13.84 -8.29 -3.86
C GLY A 8 -13.87 -6.85 -4.41
N ASP A 9 -14.76 -6.57 -5.37
CA ASP A 9 -14.96 -5.22 -5.88
C ASP A 9 -16.07 -4.51 -5.10
N GLY A 10 -15.85 -3.22 -4.83
CA GLY A 10 -16.86 -2.31 -4.30
C GLY A 10 -17.57 -1.59 -5.43
N GLY A 11 -18.86 -1.35 -5.26
CA GLY A 11 -19.64 -0.64 -6.25
C GLY A 11 -20.98 -0.17 -5.69
N PHE A 12 -21.68 0.62 -6.47
CA PHE A 12 -23.07 0.99 -6.21
C PHE A 12 -23.90 0.85 -7.48
N LYS A 13 -25.18 0.73 -7.28
CA LYS A 13 -26.19 0.68 -8.34
C LYS A 13 -27.02 1.95 -8.26
N ASP A 14 -27.23 2.62 -9.38
CA ASP A 14 -28.07 3.80 -9.45
C ASP A 14 -29.55 3.46 -9.64
N ASP A 15 -30.40 4.49 -9.72
CA ASP A 15 -31.85 4.33 -9.87
C ASP A 15 -32.27 3.78 -11.24
N ASP A 16 -31.39 3.84 -12.24
CA ASP A 16 -31.58 3.30 -13.59
C ASP A 16 -30.98 1.89 -13.75
N ASP A 17 -30.61 1.23 -12.65
CA ASP A 17 -30.04 -0.12 -12.60
C ASP A 17 -28.60 -0.26 -13.15
N TYR A 18 -27.89 0.84 -13.43
CA TYR A 18 -26.48 0.79 -13.79
C TYR A 18 -25.59 0.51 -12.60
N ILE A 19 -24.57 -0.33 -12.80
CA ILE A 19 -23.59 -0.69 -11.77
C ILE A 19 -22.30 0.09 -12.02
N PHE A 20 -21.88 0.84 -11.00
CA PHE A 20 -20.63 1.60 -10.98
C PHE A 20 -19.63 0.91 -10.06
N ILE A 21 -18.49 0.47 -10.60
CA ILE A 21 -17.42 -0.11 -9.81
C ILE A 21 -16.55 1.03 -9.27
N THR A 22 -16.42 1.11 -7.93
CA THR A 22 -15.66 2.17 -7.24
C THR A 22 -14.24 1.75 -6.88
N GLY A 23 -13.89 0.48 -7.08
CA GLY A 23 -12.58 -0.08 -6.82
C GLY A 23 -12.65 -1.38 -6.03
N ARG A 24 -11.49 -1.85 -5.57
CA ARG A 24 -11.40 -3.05 -4.74
C ARG A 24 -11.73 -2.71 -3.28
N VAL A 25 -12.41 -3.63 -2.60
CA VAL A 25 -12.72 -3.47 -1.16
C VAL A 25 -11.45 -3.49 -0.32
N ASP A 26 -10.45 -4.26 -0.77
CA ASP A 26 -9.14 -4.40 -0.13
C ASP A 26 -8.16 -3.27 -0.47
N ASP A 27 -8.49 -2.39 -1.43
CA ASP A 27 -7.71 -1.20 -1.78
C ASP A 27 -8.20 0.07 -1.04
N VAL A 28 -8.95 -0.11 0.04
CA VAL A 28 -9.43 0.96 0.91
C VAL A 28 -8.78 0.83 2.28
N ILE A 29 -8.21 1.92 2.76
CA ILE A 29 -7.63 2.02 4.10
C ILE A 29 -8.62 2.75 5.02
N ASN A 30 -8.91 2.15 6.17
CA ASN A 30 -9.80 2.75 7.17
C ASN A 30 -8.99 3.43 8.27
N VAL A 31 -8.81 4.73 8.16
CA VAL A 31 -8.06 5.54 9.13
C VAL A 31 -9.04 6.29 10.03
N ALA A 32 -9.17 5.88 11.28
CA ALA A 32 -10.06 6.52 12.26
C ALA A 32 -11.49 6.76 11.72
N GLY A 33 -12.04 5.80 10.97
CA GLY A 33 -13.36 5.86 10.37
C GLY A 33 -13.43 6.53 8.99
N HIS A 34 -12.33 7.11 8.50
CA HIS A 34 -12.25 7.64 7.14
C HIS A 34 -11.78 6.55 6.17
N ARG A 35 -12.47 6.44 5.04
CA ARG A 35 -12.13 5.50 3.97
C ARG A 35 -11.28 6.22 2.93
N LEU A 36 -10.03 5.81 2.80
CA LEU A 36 -9.05 6.41 1.90
C LEU A 36 -8.68 5.42 0.80
N SER A 37 -8.61 5.90 -0.44
CA SER A 37 -8.21 5.10 -1.59
C SER A 37 -6.70 4.92 -1.62
N THR A 38 -6.23 3.67 -1.71
CA THR A 38 -4.81 3.40 -1.96
C THR A 38 -4.37 3.94 -3.31
N ALA A 39 -5.23 3.84 -4.32
CA ALA A 39 -4.94 4.30 -5.68
C ALA A 39 -4.70 5.82 -5.73
N GLU A 40 -5.53 6.61 -5.04
CA GLU A 40 -5.35 8.06 -4.93
C GLU A 40 -4.03 8.42 -4.25
N MET A 41 -3.69 7.74 -3.16
CA MET A 41 -2.41 7.95 -2.50
C MET A 41 -1.23 7.53 -3.38
N GLU A 42 -1.34 6.41 -4.09
CA GLU A 42 -0.30 5.94 -5.01
C GLU A 42 -0.07 6.91 -6.16
N GLU A 43 -1.12 7.51 -6.72
CA GLU A 43 -1.01 8.53 -7.75
C GLU A 43 -0.20 9.73 -7.25
N ILE A 44 -0.50 10.19 -6.04
CA ILE A 44 0.22 11.30 -5.41
C ILE A 44 1.68 10.93 -5.14
N VAL A 45 1.94 9.76 -4.55
CA VAL A 45 3.31 9.29 -4.27
C VAL A 45 4.10 9.12 -5.57
N ALA A 46 3.50 8.56 -6.61
CA ALA A 46 4.13 8.37 -7.92
C ALA A 46 4.42 9.69 -8.65
N SER A 47 3.74 10.78 -8.30
CA SER A 47 4.02 12.12 -8.87
C SER A 47 5.35 12.71 -8.39
N HIS A 48 5.95 12.16 -7.33
CA HIS A 48 7.26 12.60 -6.85
C HIS A 48 8.37 12.27 -7.87
N SER A 49 9.24 13.22 -8.15
CA SER A 49 10.26 13.12 -9.24
C SER A 49 11.19 11.91 -9.10
N SER A 50 11.56 11.54 -7.88
CA SER A 50 12.50 10.44 -7.61
C SER A 50 11.83 9.07 -7.50
N VAL A 51 10.49 8.98 -7.58
CA VAL A 51 9.75 7.72 -7.47
C VAL A 51 9.61 7.05 -8.84
N ALA A 52 10.07 5.79 -8.93
CA ALA A 52 9.86 4.94 -10.12
C ALA A 52 8.57 4.14 -10.02
N GLU A 53 8.35 3.52 -8.86
CA GLU A 53 7.16 2.72 -8.56
C GLU A 53 6.79 2.91 -7.08
N CYS A 54 5.52 2.73 -6.76
CA CYS A 54 5.08 2.70 -5.37
C CYS A 54 3.89 1.76 -5.18
N ALA A 55 3.69 1.39 -3.93
CA ALA A 55 2.48 0.73 -3.46
C ALA A 55 2.11 1.31 -2.10
N VAL A 56 0.84 1.58 -1.88
CA VAL A 56 0.31 2.01 -0.59
C VAL A 56 -0.56 0.90 -0.02
N ILE A 57 -0.32 0.55 1.23
CA ILE A 57 -1.09 -0.47 1.97
C ILE A 57 -1.57 0.11 3.31
N GLY A 58 -2.72 -0.37 3.78
CA GLY A 58 -3.18 -0.12 5.14
C GLY A 58 -2.58 -1.15 6.08
N ILE A 59 -1.83 -0.72 7.08
CA ILE A 59 -1.27 -1.58 8.13
C ILE A 59 -2.00 -1.36 9.44
N HIS A 60 -1.97 -2.33 10.34
CA HIS A 60 -2.66 -2.26 11.62
C HIS A 60 -2.15 -1.11 12.51
N ASP A 61 -3.08 -0.38 13.11
CA ASP A 61 -2.81 0.69 14.10
C ASP A 61 -3.82 0.55 15.24
N GLU A 62 -3.33 0.44 16.48
CA GLU A 62 -4.17 0.20 17.68
C GLU A 62 -5.20 1.31 17.94
N LEU A 63 -4.90 2.55 17.56
CA LEU A 63 -5.76 3.71 17.81
C LEU A 63 -6.67 4.05 16.64
N LYS A 64 -6.18 3.88 15.42
CA LYS A 64 -6.87 4.33 14.20
C LYS A 64 -7.50 3.19 13.41
N GLY A 65 -7.31 1.95 13.83
CA GLY A 65 -7.65 0.74 13.10
C GLY A 65 -6.60 0.43 12.02
N GLN A 66 -6.37 1.37 11.12
CA GLN A 66 -5.31 1.27 10.11
C GLN A 66 -4.57 2.60 9.94
N THR A 67 -3.34 2.51 9.46
CA THR A 67 -2.54 3.65 8.99
C THR A 67 -1.89 3.31 7.64
N PRO A 68 -1.77 4.26 6.70
CA PRO A 68 -1.09 4.01 5.44
C PRO A 68 0.41 3.83 5.62
N LEU A 69 0.96 2.89 4.86
CA LEU A 69 2.39 2.69 4.63
C LEU A 69 2.64 2.76 3.12
N ALA A 70 3.57 3.61 2.69
CA ALA A 70 4.02 3.65 1.31
C ALA A 70 5.34 2.88 1.16
N LEU A 71 5.38 1.91 0.24
CA LEU A 71 6.59 1.26 -0.21
C LEU A 71 6.97 1.87 -1.57
N VAL A 72 8.21 2.35 -1.69
CA VAL A 72 8.65 3.15 -2.82
C VAL A 72 9.91 2.58 -3.42
N VAL A 73 9.94 2.46 -4.74
CA VAL A 73 11.15 2.16 -5.52
C VAL A 73 11.65 3.47 -6.12
N ILE A 74 12.92 3.81 -5.88
CA ILE A 74 13.53 5.04 -6.41
C ILE A 74 13.96 4.82 -7.87
N LYS A 75 13.94 5.88 -8.66
CA LYS A 75 14.48 5.86 -10.03
C LYS A 75 15.97 5.56 -10.03
N HIS A 76 16.41 4.83 -11.04
CA HIS A 76 17.83 4.55 -11.19
C HIS A 76 18.65 5.84 -11.35
N GLY A 77 19.76 5.93 -10.60
CA GLY A 77 20.64 7.10 -10.62
C GLY A 77 20.21 8.27 -9.73
N GLU A 78 19.06 8.17 -9.05
CA GLU A 78 18.67 9.13 -8.02
C GLU A 78 19.39 8.80 -6.71
N ASP A 79 19.97 9.82 -6.08
CA ASP A 79 20.61 9.73 -4.76
C ASP A 79 19.86 10.67 -3.80
N ILE A 80 18.78 10.16 -3.23
CA ILE A 80 17.97 10.89 -2.26
C ILE A 80 18.02 10.19 -0.92
N GLU A 81 18.31 10.96 0.13
CA GLU A 81 18.28 10.45 1.49
C GLU A 81 16.87 9.97 1.88
N HIS A 82 16.80 8.80 2.54
CA HIS A 82 15.52 8.20 2.92
C HIS A 82 14.63 9.17 3.71
N PHE A 83 15.21 9.85 4.70
CA PHE A 83 14.46 10.81 5.53
C PHE A 83 13.92 11.99 4.71
N GLN A 84 14.69 12.49 3.76
CA GLN A 84 14.26 13.56 2.88
C GLN A 84 13.08 13.11 2.01
N LEU A 85 13.20 11.97 1.34
CA LEU A 85 12.13 11.41 0.52
C LEU A 85 10.85 11.18 1.32
N GLU A 86 10.97 10.62 2.52
CA GLU A 86 9.83 10.40 3.42
C GLU A 86 9.12 11.71 3.73
N GLN A 87 9.85 12.75 4.14
CA GLN A 87 9.27 14.07 4.48
C GLN A 87 8.59 14.71 3.27
N GLU A 88 9.18 14.63 2.10
CA GLU A 88 8.63 15.20 0.87
C GLU A 88 7.33 14.49 0.46
N ILE A 89 7.31 13.16 0.48
CA ILE A 89 6.11 12.37 0.16
C ILE A 89 5.00 12.58 1.19
N VAL A 90 5.31 12.55 2.49
CA VAL A 90 4.34 12.81 3.57
C VAL A 90 3.72 14.19 3.42
N LYS A 91 4.53 15.20 3.14
CA LYS A 91 4.07 16.57 2.90
C LYS A 91 3.17 16.64 1.67
N LEU A 92 3.54 15.98 0.58
CA LEU A 92 2.80 15.95 -0.68
C LEU A 92 1.41 15.33 -0.49
N VAL A 93 1.33 14.16 0.14
CA VAL A 93 0.07 13.48 0.45
C VAL A 93 -0.80 14.33 1.39
N ARG A 94 -0.19 14.95 2.41
CA ARG A 94 -0.92 15.84 3.34
C ARG A 94 -1.48 17.09 2.64
N GLN A 95 -0.79 17.62 1.65
CA GLN A 95 -1.26 18.79 0.89
C GLN A 95 -2.42 18.45 -0.04
N GLN A 96 -2.44 17.27 -0.65
CA GLN A 96 -3.43 16.90 -1.65
C GLN A 96 -4.67 16.21 -1.05
N ILE A 97 -4.50 15.32 -0.07
CA ILE A 97 -5.62 14.62 0.57
C ILE A 97 -6.01 15.29 1.90
N GLY A 98 -5.04 15.90 2.59
CA GLY A 98 -5.23 16.47 3.90
C GLY A 98 -4.63 15.62 5.03
N ALA A 99 -4.72 16.14 6.27
CA ALA A 99 -4.15 15.48 7.45
C ALA A 99 -4.82 14.13 7.78
N VAL A 100 -6.02 13.90 7.27
CA VAL A 100 -6.78 12.66 7.43
C VAL A 100 -6.06 11.46 6.80
N ALA A 101 -5.28 11.67 5.74
CA ALA A 101 -4.49 10.62 5.10
C ALA A 101 -3.57 9.90 6.09
N SER A 102 -3.05 10.63 7.07
CA SER A 102 -2.24 10.07 8.18
C SER A 102 -1.03 9.23 7.72
N LEU A 103 -0.57 9.43 6.48
CA LEU A 103 0.67 8.81 6.00
C LEU A 103 1.85 9.34 6.82
N ARG A 104 2.58 8.44 7.47
CA ARG A 104 3.73 8.78 8.31
C ARG A 104 4.99 8.05 7.91
N ASN A 105 4.84 6.84 7.36
CA ASN A 105 5.94 5.98 7.03
C ASN A 105 6.03 5.77 5.53
N VAL A 106 7.20 6.07 4.98
CA VAL A 106 7.57 5.78 3.60
C VAL A 106 8.83 4.92 3.64
N VAL A 107 8.81 3.77 3.01
CA VAL A 107 9.91 2.81 3.02
C VAL A 107 10.46 2.64 1.63
N ILE A 108 11.77 2.82 1.47
CA ILE A 108 12.45 2.55 0.21
C ILE A 108 12.73 1.05 0.11
N VAL A 109 12.28 0.45 -0.98
CA VAL A 109 12.50 -0.95 -1.33
C VAL A 109 13.18 -1.04 -2.69
N ASN A 110 13.92 -2.12 -2.94
CA ASN A 110 14.56 -2.32 -4.23
C ASN A 110 13.55 -2.63 -5.34
N ARG A 111 12.48 -3.32 -4.99
CA ARG A 111 11.40 -3.74 -5.88
C ARG A 111 10.13 -4.06 -5.10
N LEU A 112 8.99 -4.08 -5.79
CA LEU A 112 7.70 -4.46 -5.21
C LEU A 112 7.37 -5.91 -5.55
N PRO A 113 6.74 -6.69 -4.64
CA PRO A 113 6.29 -8.04 -4.94
C PRO A 113 5.16 -7.99 -5.97
N LYS A 114 5.36 -8.69 -7.07
CA LYS A 114 4.43 -8.73 -8.21
C LYS A 114 4.15 -10.17 -8.63
N THR A 115 3.04 -10.36 -9.29
CA THR A 115 2.79 -11.57 -10.08
C THR A 115 3.61 -11.50 -11.37
N ARG A 116 3.78 -12.66 -12.07
CA ARG A 116 4.40 -12.72 -13.40
C ARG A 116 3.71 -11.84 -14.44
N SER A 117 2.42 -11.49 -14.23
CA SER A 117 1.68 -10.54 -15.06
C SER A 117 1.84 -9.07 -14.65
N GLY A 118 2.70 -8.77 -13.67
CA GLY A 118 3.00 -7.41 -13.22
C GLY A 118 2.03 -6.85 -12.17
N LYS A 119 1.07 -7.63 -11.67
CA LYS A 119 0.14 -7.17 -10.62
C LYS A 119 0.84 -7.12 -9.27
N ILE A 120 0.82 -5.96 -8.60
CA ILE A 120 1.37 -5.76 -7.25
C ILE A 120 0.57 -6.57 -6.22
N LEU A 121 1.28 -7.27 -5.35
CA LEU A 121 0.72 -8.15 -4.32
C LEU A 121 0.52 -7.42 -2.98
N ARG A 122 -0.37 -6.41 -2.96
CA ARG A 122 -0.64 -5.57 -1.76
C ARG A 122 -1.05 -6.38 -0.54
N LYS A 123 -1.91 -7.38 -0.73
CA LYS A 123 -2.35 -8.26 0.35
C LYS A 123 -1.16 -8.98 1.00
N LEU A 124 -0.23 -9.50 0.20
CA LEU A 124 0.98 -10.17 0.70
C LEU A 124 1.82 -9.19 1.54
N MET A 125 2.09 -7.98 1.03
CA MET A 125 2.85 -6.95 1.75
C MET A 125 2.18 -6.58 3.07
N ARG A 126 0.85 -6.43 3.10
CA ARG A 126 0.09 -6.15 4.33
C ARG A 126 0.26 -7.26 5.35
N SER A 127 0.00 -8.52 4.97
CA SER A 127 0.14 -9.65 5.89
C SER A 127 1.56 -9.78 6.44
N ILE A 128 2.59 -9.56 5.62
CA ILE A 128 4.00 -9.52 6.08
C ILE A 128 4.19 -8.42 7.12
N THR A 129 3.69 -7.21 6.84
CA THR A 129 3.89 -6.05 7.73
C THR A 129 3.15 -6.20 9.05
N ASP A 130 1.94 -6.74 9.03
CA ASP A 130 1.12 -6.94 10.22
C ASP A 130 1.52 -8.21 11.02
N GLY A 131 2.44 -9.04 10.47
CA GLY A 131 2.88 -10.27 11.12
C GLY A 131 1.82 -11.37 11.12
N GLU A 132 0.90 -11.31 10.16
CA GLU A 132 -0.12 -12.33 9.95
C GLU A 132 0.45 -13.54 9.21
N ASP A 133 -0.19 -14.70 9.39
CA ASP A 133 0.13 -15.86 8.56
C ASP A 133 -0.20 -15.58 7.10
N PHE A 134 0.73 -15.86 6.21
CA PHE A 134 0.56 -15.67 4.78
C PHE A 134 1.06 -16.84 3.96
N GLN A 135 0.46 -17.03 2.80
CA GLN A 135 0.95 -17.96 1.79
C GLN A 135 1.50 -17.15 0.62
N ILE A 136 2.67 -17.55 0.14
CA ILE A 136 3.26 -16.96 -1.05
C ILE A 136 2.45 -17.46 -2.26
N PRO A 137 1.82 -16.56 -3.05
CA PRO A 137 1.05 -16.98 -4.21
C PRO A 137 1.96 -17.67 -5.24
N SER A 138 1.53 -18.80 -5.79
CA SER A 138 2.28 -19.51 -6.85
C SER A 138 2.48 -18.68 -8.13
N THR A 139 1.73 -17.58 -8.26
CA THR A 139 1.82 -16.61 -9.37
C THR A 139 2.88 -15.54 -9.17
N ILE A 140 3.54 -15.50 -8.00
CA ILE A 140 4.61 -14.52 -7.74
C ILE A 140 5.74 -14.66 -8.75
N ASP A 141 6.30 -13.54 -9.16
CA ASP A 141 7.41 -13.51 -10.10
C ASP A 141 8.70 -14.07 -9.47
N ASP A 142 9.03 -13.58 -8.26
CA ASP A 142 10.20 -14.03 -7.50
C ASP A 142 9.89 -14.06 -6.00
N GLU A 143 10.01 -15.24 -5.39
CA GLU A 143 9.74 -15.44 -3.96
C GLU A 143 10.78 -14.79 -3.05
N ALA A 144 12.01 -14.55 -3.53
CA ALA A 144 13.07 -13.93 -2.74
C ALA A 144 12.70 -12.51 -2.25
N ILE A 145 11.79 -11.84 -2.97
CA ILE A 145 11.30 -10.50 -2.60
C ILE A 145 10.67 -10.46 -1.20
N VAL A 146 10.09 -11.56 -0.74
CA VAL A 146 9.48 -11.65 0.58
C VAL A 146 10.51 -11.40 1.68
N GLY A 147 11.68 -12.05 1.55
CA GLY A 147 12.80 -11.85 2.48
C GLY A 147 13.33 -10.41 2.43
N GLU A 148 13.45 -9.82 1.23
CA GLU A 148 13.91 -8.43 1.07
C GLU A 148 12.97 -7.44 1.78
N ILE A 149 11.65 -7.60 1.62
CA ILE A 149 10.65 -6.76 2.29
C ILE A 149 10.74 -6.90 3.82
N ILE A 150 10.84 -8.13 4.33
CA ILE A 150 10.97 -8.37 5.77
C ILE A 150 12.21 -7.67 6.35
N GLU A 151 13.35 -7.77 5.69
CA GLU A 151 14.59 -7.12 6.15
C GLU A 151 14.46 -5.58 6.16
N VAL A 152 13.81 -5.01 5.17
CA VAL A 152 13.55 -3.56 5.13
C VAL A 152 12.60 -3.13 6.25
N LEU A 153 11.51 -3.87 6.48
CA LEU A 153 10.55 -3.57 7.57
C LEU A 153 11.21 -3.67 8.94
N LYS A 154 12.10 -4.65 9.17
CA LYS A 154 12.91 -4.77 10.38
C LYS A 154 13.86 -3.58 10.55
N LYS A 155 14.56 -3.20 9.48
CA LYS A 155 15.49 -2.05 9.49
C LYS A 155 14.80 -0.77 9.94
N TYR A 156 13.61 -0.51 9.44
CA TYR A 156 12.84 0.69 9.77
C TYR A 156 11.87 0.52 10.94
N LYS A 157 11.82 -0.64 11.57
CA LYS A 157 10.96 -0.97 12.72
C LYS A 157 9.48 -0.67 12.44
N ILE A 158 8.96 -1.23 11.37
CA ILE A 158 7.58 -0.98 10.91
C ILE A 158 6.68 -2.19 11.15
N GLY A 159 5.42 -1.92 11.50
CA GLY A 159 4.40 -2.93 11.73
C GLY A 159 4.76 -3.87 12.88
N SER A 160 4.66 -5.17 12.66
CA SER A 160 5.00 -6.20 13.66
C SER A 160 6.48 -6.22 14.08
N TYR A 161 7.34 -5.54 13.32
CA TYR A 161 8.79 -5.40 13.58
C TYR A 161 9.16 -4.13 14.37
N SER A 162 8.18 -3.39 14.88
CA SER A 162 8.38 -2.15 15.64
C SER A 162 8.82 -2.36 17.11
N LYS A 163 8.87 -3.63 17.56
CA LYS A 163 9.25 -4.02 18.93
C LYS A 163 10.74 -4.23 19.09
#